data_86efda7d944f4be09530873370c28f7f
#
_entry.id   86efda7d944f4be09530873370c28f7f
#
_cell.length_a   1.000
_cell.length_b   1.000
_cell.length_c   1.000
_cell.angle_alpha   90.00
_cell.angle_beta   90.00
_cell.angle_gamma   90.00
#
_symmetry.space_group_name_H-M   'P 1'
#
loop_
_entity.id
_entity.type
_entity.pdbx_description
1 polymer ?
#
loop_
_entity_poly.entity_id
_entity_poly.type
_entity_poly.pdbx_seq_one_letter_code
_entity_poly.pdbx_strand_id
1 'polypeptide(L)'
;MAEYKRPSSKAEFEKNFHPKKPLMTDTEAYYESSRCLYCYDAPCINACPTGIDIPLFIRQINSDNKDGAAKTIYESNWMGHACGNVCPTEELCEGACVYNHSDVKPIEIGRLQAHATDRVIRSKKKLFRTGKDTGKKIAIVGAGPAGISAACELRMLGHAVDIYEAKAKPSGLCVYGVAPYKLTNEEAVDEVNYLQEQFGFNVHYNKPIAGRADFEKLEKGYDAIFIGIGLGGTSSLGVPGEDKQGVIGALEFVEELRMKQQKTPVGKKVIVLGGGNTAMDAASESCRMGAESVIIAYRRGPEEMGAYSFEFDLAKKSGAKALFNVTPIEVMGDKAVTGVKFIRNKAAYGKIEAISGSEFVEPCDMVLLGTGQGKQVELLEQISGVKLEHKSRILDDRGRLVVNEHFQTNNPKYFAAGDAVNGGVEVVNAAAEAKKAAHGIDQYLKK
;
A
#
# COMPACT_ATOMS: atom_id res chain seq x y z
N MET A 1 -29.05 9.15 4.23
CA MET A 1 -28.67 10.36 3.47
C MET A 1 -27.15 10.42 3.51
N ALA A 2 -26.49 10.73 2.41
CA ALA A 2 -25.03 10.88 2.41
C ALA A 2 -24.64 12.00 3.38
N GLU A 3 -23.77 11.68 4.32
CA GLU A 3 -23.30 12.61 5.36
C GLU A 3 -22.38 13.69 4.75
N TYR A 4 -21.76 13.37 3.61
CA TYR A 4 -20.78 14.21 2.93
C TYR A 4 -21.40 14.94 1.75
N LYS A 5 -21.08 16.23 1.60
CA LYS A 5 -21.37 16.99 0.40
C LYS A 5 -20.14 17.00 -0.52
N ARG A 6 -20.38 17.12 -1.83
CA ARG A 6 -19.28 17.28 -2.78
C ARG A 6 -18.43 18.48 -2.41
N PRO A 7 -17.12 18.30 -2.19
CA PRO A 7 -16.24 19.40 -1.85
C PRO A 7 -16.03 20.32 -3.06
N SER A 8 -16.23 21.62 -2.87
CA SER A 8 -16.03 22.67 -3.88
C SER A 8 -14.65 23.33 -3.76
N SER A 9 -13.99 23.16 -2.62
CA SER A 9 -12.69 23.75 -2.29
C SER A 9 -11.75 22.71 -1.67
N LYS A 10 -10.45 23.05 -1.63
CA LYS A 10 -9.44 22.24 -0.95
C LYS A 10 -9.75 22.10 0.54
N ALA A 11 -10.19 23.15 1.20
CA ALA A 11 -10.55 23.12 2.62
C ALA A 11 -11.74 22.18 2.91
N GLU A 12 -12.75 22.16 2.04
CA GLU A 12 -13.86 21.22 2.17
C GLU A 12 -13.41 19.78 1.88
N PHE A 13 -12.50 19.58 0.93
CA PHE A 13 -11.90 18.28 0.67
C PHE A 13 -11.14 17.78 1.91
N GLU A 14 -10.26 18.59 2.48
CA GLU A 14 -9.51 18.24 3.70
C GLU A 14 -10.44 17.94 4.88
N LYS A 15 -11.56 18.66 5.01
CA LYS A 15 -12.58 18.38 6.01
C LYS A 15 -13.24 17.02 5.81
N ASN A 16 -13.62 16.67 4.56
CA ASN A 16 -14.22 15.37 4.24
C ASN A 16 -13.22 14.22 4.40
N PHE A 17 -11.94 14.49 4.15
CA PHE A 17 -10.84 13.52 4.21
C PHE A 17 -9.93 13.71 5.42
N HIS A 18 -10.49 14.18 6.56
CA HIS A 18 -9.70 14.31 7.78
C HIS A 18 -9.04 12.97 8.19
N PRO A 19 -7.85 13.02 8.78
CA PRO A 19 -7.08 11.82 9.10
C PRO A 19 -7.83 10.81 9.98
N LYS A 20 -7.80 9.53 9.61
CA LYS A 20 -8.32 8.41 10.43
C LYS A 20 -7.52 8.29 11.74
N LYS A 21 -6.21 8.47 11.65
CA LYS A 21 -5.27 8.45 12.78
C LYS A 21 -4.61 9.83 12.92
N PRO A 22 -5.28 10.82 13.55
CA PRO A 22 -4.70 12.16 13.71
C PRO A 22 -3.43 12.08 14.54
N LEU A 23 -2.45 12.92 14.17
CA LEU A 23 -1.16 12.99 14.86
C LEU A 23 -1.38 13.35 16.34
N MET A 24 -0.70 12.66 17.24
CA MET A 24 -0.75 12.96 18.66
C MET A 24 0.01 14.25 18.99
N THR A 25 -0.54 15.03 19.90
CA THR A 25 0.22 16.06 20.62
C THR A 25 1.25 15.40 21.55
N ASP A 26 2.26 16.16 22.01
CA ASP A 26 3.23 15.67 22.97
C ASP A 26 2.57 15.15 24.26
N THR A 27 1.51 15.82 24.72
CA THR A 27 0.73 15.43 25.90
C THR A 27 -0.01 14.10 25.68
N GLU A 28 -0.70 13.93 24.55
CA GLU A 28 -1.38 12.69 24.21
C GLU A 28 -0.38 11.53 24.10
N ALA A 29 0.75 11.74 23.41
CA ALA A 29 1.79 10.74 23.25
C ALA A 29 2.40 10.33 24.61
N TYR A 30 2.61 11.26 25.52
CA TYR A 30 3.09 10.98 26.88
C TYR A 30 2.09 10.10 27.64
N TYR A 31 0.81 10.44 27.68
CA TYR A 31 -0.20 9.64 28.38
C TYR A 31 -0.39 8.28 27.73
N GLU A 32 -0.45 8.20 26.41
CA GLU A 32 -0.63 6.93 25.73
C GLU A 32 0.59 6.00 25.91
N SER A 33 1.81 6.55 25.82
CA SER A 33 3.03 5.79 26.08
C SER A 33 3.13 5.29 27.54
N SER A 34 2.58 6.04 28.51
CA SER A 34 2.55 5.65 29.94
C SER A 34 1.67 4.44 30.19
N ARG A 35 0.73 4.11 29.30
CA ARG A 35 -0.11 2.91 29.42
C ARG A 35 0.61 1.63 29.05
N CYS A 36 1.71 1.70 28.29
CA CYS A 36 2.44 0.53 27.84
C CYS A 36 3.04 -0.26 29.01
N LEU A 37 2.84 -1.59 29.01
CA LEU A 37 3.35 -2.47 30.07
C LEU A 37 4.81 -2.86 29.86
N TYR A 38 5.42 -2.49 28.73
CA TYR A 38 6.81 -2.83 28.39
C TYR A 38 7.11 -4.32 28.51
N CYS A 39 6.24 -5.16 27.93
CA CYS A 39 6.33 -6.62 27.99
C CYS A 39 7.72 -7.11 27.55
N TYR A 40 8.28 -8.12 28.26
CA TYR A 40 9.61 -8.67 27.96
C TYR A 40 9.63 -9.41 26.62
N ASP A 41 8.67 -10.29 26.37
CA ASP A 41 8.47 -11.04 25.11
C ASP A 41 7.30 -10.46 24.33
N ALA A 42 7.38 -9.17 24.05
CA ALA A 42 6.29 -8.36 23.53
C ALA A 42 5.65 -8.94 22.25
N PRO A 43 4.38 -9.38 22.28
CA PRO A 43 3.71 -9.96 21.10
C PRO A 43 3.62 -8.96 19.94
N CYS A 44 3.55 -7.66 20.24
CA CYS A 44 3.50 -6.61 19.24
C CYS A 44 4.78 -6.53 18.38
N ILE A 45 5.98 -6.90 18.92
CA ILE A 45 7.22 -7.01 18.14
C ILE A 45 7.08 -8.16 17.13
N ASN A 46 6.62 -9.33 17.60
CA ASN A 46 6.50 -10.53 16.78
C ASN A 46 5.44 -10.36 15.67
N ALA A 47 4.40 -9.56 15.93
CA ALA A 47 3.37 -9.25 14.94
C ALA A 47 3.81 -8.21 13.92
N CYS A 48 4.92 -7.50 14.15
CA CYS A 48 5.45 -6.53 13.20
C CYS A 48 6.37 -7.22 12.18
N PRO A 49 6.08 -7.21 10.87
CA PRO A 49 6.93 -7.85 9.86
C PRO A 49 8.38 -7.35 9.82
N THR A 50 8.63 -6.11 10.24
CA THR A 50 9.98 -5.54 10.35
C THR A 50 10.60 -5.71 11.75
N GLY A 51 9.85 -6.24 12.72
CA GLY A 51 10.34 -6.51 14.06
C GLY A 51 10.78 -5.25 14.83
N ILE A 52 10.05 -4.14 14.71
CA ILE A 52 10.35 -2.91 15.48
C ILE A 52 10.30 -3.23 16.98
N ASP A 53 11.32 -2.82 17.73
CA ASP A 53 11.26 -2.88 19.20
C ASP A 53 10.27 -1.84 19.73
N ILE A 54 8.99 -2.26 19.74
CA ILE A 54 7.85 -1.41 20.09
C ILE A 54 7.91 -0.95 21.56
N PRO A 55 8.14 -1.82 22.55
CA PRO A 55 8.32 -1.37 23.94
C PRO A 55 9.44 -0.36 24.11
N LEU A 56 10.55 -0.51 23.38
CA LEU A 56 11.69 0.40 23.47
C LEU A 56 11.34 1.79 22.96
N PHE A 57 10.78 1.91 21.74
CA PHE A 57 10.46 3.23 21.21
C PHE A 57 9.35 3.92 22.02
N ILE A 58 8.38 3.18 22.54
CA ILE A 58 7.33 3.74 23.42
C ILE A 58 7.94 4.25 24.71
N ARG A 59 8.85 3.50 25.33
CA ARG A 59 9.60 3.94 26.52
C ARG A 59 10.42 5.19 26.23
N GLN A 60 11.04 5.29 25.05
CA GLN A 60 11.80 6.45 24.63
C GLN A 60 10.90 7.69 24.45
N ILE A 61 9.68 7.54 23.92
CA ILE A 61 8.68 8.62 23.89
C ILE A 61 8.33 9.05 25.30
N ASN A 62 8.02 8.10 26.19
CA ASN A 62 7.63 8.36 27.56
C ASN A 62 8.70 9.10 28.37
N SER A 63 9.96 8.83 28.09
CA SER A 63 11.13 9.49 28.73
C SER A 63 11.63 10.72 27.98
N ASP A 64 10.83 11.28 27.08
CA ASP A 64 11.14 12.46 26.24
C ASP A 64 12.36 12.28 25.29
N ASN A 65 12.80 11.04 25.06
CA ASN A 65 13.81 10.70 24.06
C ASN A 65 13.18 10.41 22.69
N LYS A 66 12.50 11.39 22.12
CA LYS A 66 11.76 11.24 20.87
C LYS A 66 12.66 10.97 19.65
N ASP A 67 13.86 11.55 19.63
CA ASP A 67 14.87 11.28 18.57
C ASP A 67 15.34 9.81 18.63
N GLY A 68 15.53 9.27 19.83
CA GLY A 68 15.84 7.85 20.03
C GLY A 68 14.69 6.96 19.58
N ALA A 69 13.45 7.34 19.87
CA ALA A 69 12.27 6.60 19.42
C ALA A 69 12.19 6.52 17.89
N ALA A 70 12.33 7.65 17.19
CA ALA A 70 12.36 7.69 15.74
C ALA A 70 13.52 6.85 15.17
N LYS A 71 14.69 6.89 15.78
CA LYS A 71 15.84 6.09 15.37
C LYS A 71 15.55 4.60 15.50
N THR A 72 15.03 4.14 16.64
CA THR A 72 14.64 2.75 16.87
C THR A 72 13.63 2.26 15.81
N ILE A 73 12.63 3.10 15.46
CA ILE A 73 11.67 2.79 14.43
C ILE A 73 12.35 2.62 13.06
N TYR A 74 13.13 3.63 12.62
CA TYR A 74 13.72 3.63 11.29
C TYR A 74 14.82 2.57 11.12
N GLU A 75 15.58 2.22 12.16
CA GLU A 75 16.56 1.12 12.11
C GLU A 75 15.91 -0.22 11.77
N SER A 76 14.65 -0.41 12.17
CA SER A 76 13.86 -1.61 11.82
C SER A 76 13.07 -1.44 10.53
N ASN A 77 12.48 -0.26 10.30
CA ASN A 77 11.53 -0.01 9.21
C ASN A 77 11.75 1.37 8.58
N TRP A 78 12.35 1.39 7.39
CA TRP A 78 12.61 2.65 6.65
C TRP A 78 11.35 3.37 6.16
N MET A 79 10.18 2.73 6.20
CA MET A 79 8.87 3.35 5.94
C MET A 79 8.11 3.59 7.25
N GLY A 80 8.83 3.99 8.31
CA GLY A 80 8.30 4.07 9.67
C GLY A 80 7.12 5.02 9.82
N HIS A 81 7.16 6.19 9.19
CA HIS A 81 6.06 7.16 9.23
C HIS A 81 4.84 6.67 8.45
N ALA A 82 5.03 6.26 7.20
CA ALA A 82 3.97 5.70 6.38
C ALA A 82 3.30 4.49 7.09
N CYS A 83 4.09 3.54 7.60
CA CYS A 83 3.56 2.37 8.32
C CYS A 83 2.78 2.75 9.58
N GLY A 84 3.19 3.76 10.34
CA GLY A 84 2.43 4.25 11.49
C GLY A 84 1.00 4.67 11.14
N ASN A 85 0.81 5.19 9.93
CA ASN A 85 -0.48 5.68 9.43
C ASN A 85 -1.28 4.61 8.66
N VAL A 86 -0.63 3.78 7.82
CA VAL A 86 -1.33 2.93 6.85
C VAL A 86 -1.36 1.45 7.21
N CYS A 87 -0.48 0.96 8.11
CA CYS A 87 -0.54 -0.44 8.53
C CYS A 87 -1.92 -0.77 9.13
N PRO A 88 -2.46 -1.96 8.86
CA PRO A 88 -3.61 -2.49 9.57
C PRO A 88 -3.19 -2.91 10.99
N THR A 89 -2.97 -1.90 11.84
CA THR A 89 -2.41 -2.10 13.19
C THR A 89 -3.29 -3.01 14.05
N GLU A 90 -4.60 -3.02 13.76
CA GLU A 90 -5.60 -3.88 14.37
C GLU A 90 -5.38 -5.38 14.08
N GLU A 91 -4.75 -5.70 12.94
CA GLU A 91 -4.38 -7.07 12.53
C GLU A 91 -2.92 -7.41 12.87
N LEU A 92 -2.11 -6.39 13.18
CA LEU A 92 -0.69 -6.52 13.45
C LEU A 92 -0.38 -6.18 14.91
N CYS A 93 0.40 -5.12 15.13
CA CYS A 93 0.98 -4.80 16.45
C CYS A 93 -0.06 -4.42 17.51
N GLU A 94 -1.09 -3.65 17.18
CA GLU A 94 -2.16 -3.28 18.11
C GLU A 94 -3.10 -4.46 18.37
N GLY A 95 -3.39 -5.28 17.34
CA GLY A 95 -4.15 -6.53 17.48
C GLY A 95 -3.47 -7.56 18.38
N ALA A 96 -2.14 -7.59 18.37
CA ALA A 96 -1.35 -8.46 19.25
C ALA A 96 -1.10 -7.88 20.66
N CYS A 97 -1.58 -6.67 20.95
CA CYS A 97 -1.36 -6.04 22.25
C CYS A 97 -2.06 -6.86 23.37
N VAL A 98 -1.34 -7.11 24.47
CA VAL A 98 -1.85 -7.92 25.60
C VAL A 98 -3.11 -7.33 26.23
N TYR A 99 -3.37 -6.04 26.10
CA TYR A 99 -4.62 -5.42 26.56
C TYR A 99 -5.88 -5.99 25.90
N ASN A 100 -5.78 -6.53 24.70
CA ASN A 100 -6.91 -7.20 24.04
C ASN A 100 -7.42 -8.44 24.80
N HIS A 101 -6.58 -9.05 25.66
CA HIS A 101 -7.01 -10.18 26.52
C HIS A 101 -7.86 -9.76 27.73
N SER A 102 -7.96 -8.46 28.00
CA SER A 102 -8.63 -7.91 29.19
C SER A 102 -9.72 -6.89 28.83
N ASP A 103 -10.19 -6.88 27.60
CA ASP A 103 -11.18 -5.90 27.08
C ASP A 103 -10.76 -4.42 27.30
N VAL A 104 -9.46 -4.17 27.38
CA VAL A 104 -8.89 -2.84 27.51
C VAL A 104 -8.42 -2.38 26.13
N LYS A 105 -8.71 -1.14 25.76
CA LYS A 105 -8.23 -0.57 24.49
C LYS A 105 -6.71 -0.79 24.36
N PRO A 106 -6.24 -1.41 23.27
CA PRO A 106 -4.81 -1.60 23.02
C PRO A 106 -4.08 -0.26 22.94
N ILE A 107 -2.76 -0.30 23.07
CA ILE A 107 -1.92 0.88 22.87
C ILE A 107 -2.03 1.33 21.41
N GLU A 108 -2.22 2.62 21.16
CA GLU A 108 -2.26 3.20 19.82
C GLU A 108 -0.84 3.30 19.23
N ILE A 109 -0.26 2.12 18.94
CA ILE A 109 1.15 1.96 18.54
C ILE A 109 1.44 2.71 17.25
N GLY A 110 0.54 2.62 16.25
CA GLY A 110 0.69 3.32 14.98
C GLY A 110 0.75 4.85 15.16
N ARG A 111 -0.12 5.43 16.01
CA ARG A 111 -0.12 6.88 16.27
C ARG A 111 1.13 7.33 17.03
N LEU A 112 1.61 6.53 18.00
CA LEU A 112 2.88 6.80 18.69
C LEU A 112 4.07 6.74 17.73
N GLN A 113 4.07 5.78 16.81
CA GLN A 113 5.09 5.64 15.77
C GLN A 113 5.10 6.86 14.84
N ALA A 114 3.92 7.28 14.34
CA ALA A 114 3.78 8.47 13.51
C ALA A 114 4.22 9.74 14.24
N HIS A 115 3.89 9.88 15.54
CA HIS A 115 4.31 11.03 16.37
C HIS A 115 5.84 11.14 16.48
N ALA A 116 6.54 10.03 16.72
CA ALA A 116 8.00 10.04 16.84
C ALA A 116 8.68 10.35 15.49
N THR A 117 8.19 9.76 14.40
CA THR A 117 8.76 9.93 13.06
C THR A 117 8.46 11.29 12.45
N ASP A 118 7.24 11.83 12.60
CA ASP A 118 6.86 13.18 12.14
C ASP A 118 7.80 14.27 12.69
N ARG A 119 8.15 14.15 13.97
CA ARG A 119 9.05 15.10 14.63
C ARG A 119 10.41 15.21 13.93
N VAL A 120 11.04 14.09 13.62
CA VAL A 120 12.38 14.08 13.00
C VAL A 120 12.33 14.44 11.52
N ILE A 121 11.24 14.10 10.83
CA ILE A 121 10.99 14.53 9.45
C ILE A 121 10.90 16.07 9.40
N ARG A 122 10.02 16.67 10.21
CA ARG A 122 9.83 18.14 10.24
C ARG A 122 11.06 18.90 10.68
N SER A 123 11.80 18.39 11.68
CA SER A 123 13.04 19.02 12.16
C SER A 123 14.26 18.72 11.31
N LYS A 124 14.15 17.83 10.29
CA LYS A 124 15.24 17.35 9.46
C LYS A 124 16.42 16.80 10.27
N LYS A 125 16.10 16.18 11.41
CA LYS A 125 17.11 15.69 12.34
C LYS A 125 18.00 14.64 11.69
N LYS A 126 19.32 14.84 11.73
CA LYS A 126 20.28 13.84 11.25
C LYS A 126 20.41 12.71 12.28
N LEU A 127 19.89 11.52 11.95
CA LEU A 127 19.91 10.33 12.80
C LEU A 127 20.89 9.28 12.32
N PHE A 128 21.15 9.23 11.01
CA PHE A 128 21.90 8.15 10.36
C PHE A 128 23.12 8.68 9.61
N ARG A 129 24.05 7.79 9.40
CA ARG A 129 25.23 7.99 8.54
C ARG A 129 25.33 6.83 7.58
N THR A 130 25.77 7.11 6.36
CA THR A 130 26.07 6.06 5.37
C THR A 130 27.24 5.22 5.84
N GLY A 131 27.27 3.94 5.43
CA GLY A 131 28.41 3.08 5.62
C GLY A 131 29.66 3.56 4.85
N LYS A 132 30.80 2.92 5.11
CA LYS A 132 32.02 3.17 4.36
C LYS A 132 31.82 2.83 2.89
N ASP A 133 32.23 3.72 2.00
CA ASP A 133 32.09 3.51 0.56
C ASP A 133 32.73 2.19 0.12
N THR A 134 31.95 1.36 -0.55
CA THR A 134 32.36 0.07 -1.10
C THR A 134 32.84 0.15 -2.55
N GLY A 135 32.65 1.29 -3.21
CA GLY A 135 32.89 1.47 -4.64
C GLY A 135 31.84 0.76 -5.54
N LYS A 136 30.83 0.12 -4.95
CA LYS A 136 29.77 -0.61 -5.67
C LYS A 136 28.54 0.26 -5.91
N LYS A 137 27.92 0.09 -7.09
CA LYS A 137 26.75 0.85 -7.52
C LYS A 137 25.56 -0.07 -7.77
N ILE A 138 24.42 0.24 -7.20
CA ILE A 138 23.19 -0.52 -7.36
C ILE A 138 22.12 0.34 -8.03
N ALA A 139 21.48 -0.20 -9.07
CA ALA A 139 20.28 0.37 -9.65
C ALA A 139 19.04 -0.21 -8.95
N ILE A 140 18.08 0.65 -8.62
CA ILE A 140 16.77 0.27 -8.11
C ILE A 140 15.71 0.70 -9.13
N VAL A 141 14.84 -0.20 -9.52
CA VAL A 141 13.70 0.08 -10.39
C VAL A 141 12.43 0.16 -9.56
N GLY A 142 11.89 1.39 -9.42
CA GLY A 142 10.73 1.74 -8.61
C GLY A 142 11.09 2.38 -7.28
N ALA A 143 10.52 3.57 -7.00
CA ALA A 143 10.65 4.32 -5.75
C ALA A 143 9.47 4.09 -4.79
N GLY A 144 8.85 2.90 -4.84
CA GLY A 144 7.86 2.45 -3.85
C GLY A 144 8.51 2.04 -2.52
N PRO A 145 7.71 1.55 -1.55
CA PRO A 145 8.21 1.17 -0.21
C PRO A 145 9.39 0.19 -0.25
N ALA A 146 9.36 -0.82 -1.13
CA ALA A 146 10.46 -1.75 -1.30
C ALA A 146 11.72 -1.05 -1.82
N GLY A 147 11.61 -0.22 -2.87
CA GLY A 147 12.76 0.47 -3.45
C GLY A 147 13.41 1.47 -2.50
N ILE A 148 12.62 2.25 -1.77
CA ILE A 148 13.11 3.20 -0.77
C ILE A 148 13.79 2.46 0.41
N SER A 149 13.17 1.38 0.89
CA SER A 149 13.75 0.60 2.00
C SER A 149 15.06 -0.07 1.59
N ALA A 150 15.13 -0.63 0.37
CA ALA A 150 16.38 -1.18 -0.17
C ALA A 150 17.46 -0.10 -0.31
N ALA A 151 17.09 1.10 -0.79
CA ALA A 151 18.04 2.21 -0.95
C ALA A 151 18.66 2.64 0.39
N CYS A 152 17.83 2.83 1.43
CA CYS A 152 18.31 3.19 2.75
C CYS A 152 19.27 2.13 3.32
N GLU A 153 18.87 0.86 3.25
CA GLU A 153 19.68 -0.25 3.77
C GLU A 153 21.01 -0.39 3.01
N LEU A 154 20.98 -0.32 1.67
CA LEU A 154 22.19 -0.37 0.83
C LEU A 154 23.15 0.81 1.12
N ARG A 155 22.61 1.99 1.38
CA ARG A 155 23.40 3.16 1.79
C ARG A 155 24.01 2.99 3.19
N MET A 156 23.29 2.34 4.11
CA MET A 156 23.86 1.93 5.42
C MET A 156 25.02 0.94 5.25
N LEU A 157 24.93 0.07 4.23
CA LEU A 157 26.00 -0.88 3.89
C LEU A 157 27.14 -0.26 3.07
N GLY A 158 27.01 1.00 2.66
CA GLY A 158 28.08 1.78 1.99
C GLY A 158 28.04 1.73 0.46
N HIS A 159 27.00 1.17 -0.14
CA HIS A 159 26.85 1.11 -1.60
C HIS A 159 26.25 2.41 -2.17
N ALA A 160 26.66 2.82 -3.36
CA ALA A 160 26.02 3.90 -4.10
C ALA A 160 24.71 3.41 -4.74
N VAL A 161 23.65 4.24 -4.70
CA VAL A 161 22.31 3.85 -5.13
C VAL A 161 21.70 4.92 -6.04
N ASP A 162 21.21 4.50 -7.18
CA ASP A 162 20.36 5.28 -8.08
C ASP A 162 19.01 4.56 -8.23
N ILE A 163 17.90 5.30 -8.02
CA ILE A 163 16.53 4.81 -8.16
C ILE A 163 15.95 5.38 -9.45
N TYR A 164 15.32 4.54 -10.26
CA TYR A 164 14.59 4.90 -11.46
C TYR A 164 13.09 4.78 -11.19
N GLU A 165 12.39 5.91 -11.21
CA GLU A 165 10.96 5.99 -10.93
C GLU A 165 10.19 6.44 -12.17
N ALA A 166 9.16 5.69 -12.53
CA ALA A 166 8.34 5.98 -13.70
C ALA A 166 7.46 7.22 -13.52
N LYS A 167 7.01 7.47 -12.29
CA LYS A 167 6.10 8.57 -11.94
C LYS A 167 6.86 9.81 -11.43
N ALA A 168 6.11 10.89 -11.23
CA ALA A 168 6.66 12.18 -10.81
C ALA A 168 6.97 12.27 -9.32
N LYS A 169 6.46 11.36 -8.50
CA LYS A 169 6.62 11.37 -7.04
C LYS A 169 7.04 9.98 -6.53
N PRO A 170 7.82 9.91 -5.44
CA PRO A 170 8.21 8.64 -4.82
C PRO A 170 7.09 8.04 -3.97
N SER A 171 7.42 6.99 -3.24
CA SER A 171 6.60 6.29 -2.25
C SER A 171 5.51 5.37 -2.83
N GLY A 172 5.45 5.21 -4.18
CA GLY A 172 4.57 4.24 -4.81
C GLY A 172 3.12 4.34 -4.35
N LEU A 173 2.50 3.24 -3.93
CA LEU A 173 1.10 3.24 -3.49
C LEU A 173 0.82 4.13 -2.27
N CYS A 174 1.80 4.47 -1.44
CA CYS A 174 1.60 5.44 -0.36
C CYS A 174 1.20 6.83 -0.87
N VAL A 175 1.61 7.19 -2.11
CA VAL A 175 1.19 8.41 -2.80
C VAL A 175 0.07 8.17 -3.79
N TYR A 176 0.02 7.00 -4.45
CA TYR A 176 -0.86 6.79 -5.60
C TYR A 176 -2.01 5.81 -5.35
N GLY A 177 -2.05 5.10 -4.23
CA GLY A 177 -3.03 4.03 -4.04
C GLY A 177 -3.64 3.89 -2.64
N VAL A 178 -3.17 4.67 -1.66
CA VAL A 178 -3.70 4.70 -0.29
C VAL A 178 -4.66 5.88 -0.14
N ALA A 179 -5.79 5.69 0.54
CA ALA A 179 -6.77 6.74 0.76
C ALA A 179 -6.19 7.98 1.48
N PRO A 180 -6.54 9.23 1.07
CA PRO A 180 -5.99 10.46 1.65
C PRO A 180 -6.21 10.62 3.16
N TYR A 181 -7.28 10.04 3.70
CA TYR A 181 -7.57 10.05 5.14
C TYR A 181 -6.69 9.08 5.96
N LYS A 182 -5.93 8.22 5.31
CA LYS A 182 -4.94 7.33 5.96
C LYS A 182 -3.56 7.98 5.99
N LEU A 183 -3.12 8.56 4.88
CA LEU A 183 -1.82 9.19 4.72
C LEU A 183 -1.92 10.26 3.62
N THR A 184 -1.48 11.47 3.87
CA THR A 184 -1.47 12.53 2.86
C THR A 184 -0.30 12.36 1.88
N ASN A 185 -0.37 13.03 0.72
CA ASN A 185 0.74 13.01 -0.24
C ASN A 185 1.98 13.69 0.32
N GLU A 186 1.77 14.76 1.06
CA GLU A 186 2.83 15.54 1.69
C GLU A 186 3.60 14.67 2.69
N GLU A 187 2.91 13.99 3.59
CA GLU A 187 3.54 13.09 4.59
C GLU A 187 4.34 11.97 3.93
N ALA A 188 3.77 11.31 2.89
CA ALA A 188 4.45 10.22 2.18
C ALA A 188 5.70 10.70 1.43
N VAL A 189 5.65 11.89 0.81
CA VAL A 189 6.78 12.48 0.09
C VAL A 189 7.84 13.01 1.05
N ASP A 190 7.42 13.65 2.15
CA ASP A 190 8.33 14.22 3.16
C ASP A 190 9.15 13.13 3.85
N GLU A 191 8.56 11.94 4.11
CA GLU A 191 9.32 10.81 4.64
C GLU A 191 10.42 10.38 3.66
N VAL A 192 10.13 10.25 2.37
CA VAL A 192 11.15 9.88 1.37
C VAL A 192 12.22 10.97 1.22
N ASN A 193 11.82 12.25 1.20
CA ASN A 193 12.76 13.37 1.15
C ASN A 193 13.70 13.37 2.37
N TYR A 194 13.14 13.14 3.56
CA TYR A 194 13.91 13.01 4.79
C TYR A 194 14.93 11.87 4.70
N LEU A 195 14.53 10.69 4.24
CA LEU A 195 15.42 9.55 4.06
C LEU A 195 16.49 9.81 3.00
N GLN A 196 16.13 10.48 1.90
CA GLN A 196 17.09 10.90 0.88
C GLN A 196 18.12 11.87 1.43
N GLU A 197 17.73 12.84 2.26
CA GLU A 197 18.65 13.75 2.97
C GLU A 197 19.55 13.00 3.96
N GLN A 198 19.04 11.92 4.62
CA GLN A 198 19.86 11.08 5.52
C GLN A 198 20.98 10.34 4.76
N PHE A 199 20.65 9.74 3.63
CA PHE A 199 21.46 8.70 2.99
C PHE A 199 22.11 9.11 1.66
N GLY A 200 21.61 10.16 0.99
CA GLY A 200 22.22 10.68 -0.24
C GLY A 200 22.08 9.72 -1.44
N PHE A 201 21.01 8.94 -1.55
CA PHE A 201 20.69 8.22 -2.77
C PHE A 201 20.02 9.14 -3.80
N ASN A 202 20.17 8.83 -5.10
CA ASN A 202 19.55 9.61 -6.17
C ASN A 202 18.23 8.99 -6.59
N VAL A 203 17.24 9.84 -6.93
CA VAL A 203 15.97 9.40 -7.54
C VAL A 203 15.78 10.10 -8.89
N HIS A 204 15.67 9.31 -9.94
CA HIS A 204 15.42 9.76 -11.30
C HIS A 204 13.93 9.63 -11.60
N TYR A 205 13.16 10.70 -11.39
CA TYR A 205 11.73 10.75 -11.65
C TYR A 205 11.41 10.84 -13.13
N ASN A 206 10.22 10.36 -13.54
CA ASN A 206 9.75 10.29 -14.92
C ASN A 206 10.76 9.56 -15.84
N LYS A 207 11.38 8.52 -15.30
CA LYS A 207 12.36 7.66 -15.98
C LYS A 207 11.93 6.20 -15.91
N PRO A 208 10.87 5.81 -16.64
CA PRO A 208 10.43 4.42 -16.69
C PRO A 208 11.53 3.52 -17.27
N ILE A 209 11.73 2.38 -16.67
CA ILE A 209 12.43 1.25 -17.26
C ILE A 209 11.35 0.43 -17.96
N ALA A 210 11.31 0.48 -19.29
CA ALA A 210 10.15 0.01 -20.05
C ALA A 210 10.47 -1.20 -20.96
N GLY A 211 11.72 -1.55 -21.16
CA GLY A 211 12.05 -2.62 -22.07
C GLY A 211 13.49 -3.12 -21.97
N ARG A 212 13.80 -4.10 -22.81
CA ARG A 212 15.08 -4.81 -22.85
C ARG A 212 16.30 -3.89 -22.90
N ALA A 213 16.27 -2.88 -23.77
CA ALA A 213 17.38 -1.95 -23.93
C ALA A 213 17.68 -1.13 -22.66
N ASP A 214 16.66 -0.86 -21.83
CA ASP A 214 16.85 -0.15 -20.57
C ASP A 214 17.50 -1.09 -19.54
N PHE A 215 17.06 -2.33 -19.45
CA PHE A 215 17.69 -3.33 -18.57
C PHE A 215 19.16 -3.56 -18.96
N GLU A 216 19.48 -3.66 -20.25
CA GLU A 216 20.85 -3.81 -20.73
C GLU A 216 21.75 -2.61 -20.36
N LYS A 217 21.21 -1.39 -20.34
CA LYS A 217 21.95 -0.20 -19.85
C LYS A 217 22.22 -0.32 -18.35
N LEU A 218 21.22 -0.75 -17.56
CA LEU A 218 21.41 -0.96 -16.12
C LEU A 218 22.45 -2.08 -15.88
N GLU A 219 22.38 -3.19 -16.61
CA GLU A 219 23.34 -4.29 -16.50
C GLU A 219 24.80 -3.86 -16.77
N LYS A 220 25.00 -2.91 -17.69
CA LYS A 220 26.35 -2.38 -18.00
C LYS A 220 26.83 -1.35 -16.98
N GLY A 221 25.89 -0.59 -16.38
CA GLY A 221 26.23 0.57 -15.54
C GLY A 221 26.29 0.29 -14.04
N TYR A 222 25.76 -0.84 -13.58
CA TYR A 222 25.62 -1.15 -12.16
C TYR A 222 26.11 -2.55 -11.81
N ASP A 223 26.55 -2.74 -10.58
CA ASP A 223 27.03 -4.03 -10.07
C ASP A 223 25.89 -5.01 -9.74
N ALA A 224 24.75 -4.49 -9.28
CA ALA A 224 23.51 -5.24 -9.03
C ALA A 224 22.28 -4.38 -9.36
N ILE A 225 21.14 -5.04 -9.57
CA ILE A 225 19.87 -4.40 -9.89
C ILE A 225 18.80 -4.93 -8.93
N PHE A 226 18.05 -4.02 -8.31
CA PHE A 226 16.90 -4.36 -7.47
C PHE A 226 15.60 -3.98 -8.16
N ILE A 227 14.66 -4.93 -8.21
CA ILE A 227 13.33 -4.75 -8.81
C ILE A 227 12.29 -4.53 -7.71
N GLY A 228 11.81 -3.31 -7.58
CA GLY A 228 10.79 -2.89 -6.60
C GLY A 228 9.58 -2.23 -7.26
N ILE A 229 9.15 -2.75 -8.42
CA ILE A 229 8.13 -2.14 -9.28
C ILE A 229 6.69 -2.30 -8.79
N GLY A 230 6.46 -3.11 -7.75
CA GLY A 230 5.11 -3.41 -7.26
C GLY A 230 4.26 -4.18 -8.26
N LEU A 231 2.96 -3.89 -8.30
CA LEU A 231 1.99 -4.45 -9.22
C LEU A 231 1.57 -3.43 -10.28
N GLY A 232 0.81 -3.87 -11.27
CA GLY A 232 0.23 -3.04 -12.32
C GLY A 232 -1.12 -2.43 -11.93
N GLY A 233 -1.85 -1.93 -12.90
CA GLY A 233 -3.18 -1.35 -12.73
C GLY A 233 -4.25 -2.37 -12.35
N THR A 234 -5.47 -1.90 -12.21
CA THR A 234 -6.63 -2.74 -11.85
C THR A 234 -6.90 -3.81 -12.91
N SER A 235 -7.15 -5.03 -12.46
CA SER A 235 -7.49 -6.15 -13.34
C SER A 235 -8.94 -6.05 -13.83
N SER A 236 -9.17 -6.32 -15.13
CA SER A 236 -10.50 -6.45 -15.71
C SER A 236 -11.25 -7.69 -15.16
N LEU A 237 -12.57 -7.61 -15.06
CA LEU A 237 -13.45 -8.77 -14.80
C LEU A 237 -13.76 -9.55 -16.08
N GLY A 238 -13.61 -8.92 -17.25
CA GLY A 238 -13.96 -9.50 -18.54
C GLY A 238 -15.46 -9.54 -18.80
N VAL A 239 -16.24 -8.67 -18.17
CA VAL A 239 -17.69 -8.58 -18.43
C VAL A 239 -17.97 -7.56 -19.55
N PRO A 240 -18.99 -7.81 -20.40
CA PRO A 240 -19.38 -6.86 -21.46
C PRO A 240 -19.63 -5.46 -20.92
N GLY A 241 -19.11 -4.46 -21.60
CA GLY A 241 -19.32 -3.05 -21.28
C GLY A 241 -18.36 -2.43 -20.27
N GLU A 242 -17.29 -3.13 -19.87
CA GLU A 242 -16.24 -2.54 -19.01
C GLU A 242 -15.48 -1.36 -19.66
N ASP A 243 -15.54 -1.24 -20.98
CA ASP A 243 -14.91 -0.17 -21.76
C ASP A 243 -15.74 1.13 -21.83
N LYS A 244 -16.96 1.13 -21.26
CA LYS A 244 -17.84 2.30 -21.26
C LYS A 244 -17.32 3.44 -20.40
N GLN A 245 -17.64 4.66 -20.80
CA GLN A 245 -17.37 5.85 -20.00
C GLN A 245 -18.05 5.73 -18.63
N GLY A 246 -17.31 6.03 -17.56
CA GLY A 246 -17.76 5.92 -16.19
C GLY A 246 -17.40 4.57 -15.53
N VAL A 247 -16.74 3.65 -16.24
CA VAL A 247 -16.11 2.46 -15.67
C VAL A 247 -14.62 2.75 -15.48
N ILE A 248 -14.14 2.64 -14.25
CA ILE A 248 -12.75 2.98 -13.88
C ILE A 248 -12.25 1.95 -12.87
N GLY A 249 -10.98 1.60 -12.92
CA GLY A 249 -10.35 0.81 -11.85
C GLY A 249 -10.37 1.56 -10.51
N ALA A 250 -10.57 0.85 -9.43
CA ALA A 250 -10.60 1.46 -8.10
C ALA A 250 -9.23 2.08 -7.74
N LEU A 251 -8.13 1.45 -8.14
CA LEU A 251 -6.79 2.01 -7.92
C LEU A 251 -6.59 3.30 -8.71
N GLU A 252 -7.02 3.34 -9.97
CA GLU A 252 -6.93 4.51 -10.84
C GLU A 252 -7.81 5.66 -10.32
N PHE A 253 -8.98 5.33 -9.75
CA PHE A 253 -9.83 6.31 -9.09
C PHE A 253 -9.16 6.92 -7.85
N VAL A 254 -8.56 6.08 -6.99
CA VAL A 254 -7.79 6.54 -5.82
C VAL A 254 -6.62 7.41 -6.26
N GLU A 255 -5.86 7.00 -7.29
CA GLU A 255 -4.76 7.79 -7.85
C GLU A 255 -5.24 9.15 -8.36
N GLU A 256 -6.34 9.18 -9.11
CA GLU A 256 -6.91 10.43 -9.61
C GLU A 256 -7.35 11.34 -8.46
N LEU A 257 -7.97 10.78 -7.43
CA LEU A 257 -8.38 11.52 -6.23
C LEU A 257 -7.17 12.12 -5.50
N ARG A 258 -6.10 11.35 -5.34
CA ARG A 258 -4.85 11.80 -4.73
C ARG A 258 -4.20 12.95 -5.50
N MET A 259 -4.28 12.93 -6.82
CA MET A 259 -3.63 13.93 -7.68
C MET A 259 -4.52 15.17 -7.92
N LYS A 260 -5.83 14.99 -8.04
CA LYS A 260 -6.78 16.06 -8.40
C LYS A 260 -7.65 16.56 -7.24
N GLN A 261 -7.70 15.83 -6.12
CA GLN A 261 -8.45 16.15 -4.90
C GLN A 261 -9.93 16.49 -5.23
N GLN A 262 -10.45 17.62 -4.78
CA GLN A 262 -11.84 18.06 -5.00
C GLN A 262 -12.24 18.14 -6.50
N LYS A 263 -11.28 18.14 -7.41
CA LYS A 263 -11.53 18.19 -8.87
C LYS A 263 -11.79 16.82 -9.48
N THR A 264 -11.59 15.74 -8.72
CA THR A 264 -11.82 14.38 -9.22
C THR A 264 -13.30 14.18 -9.54
N PRO A 265 -13.65 13.70 -10.74
CA PRO A 265 -15.04 13.38 -11.06
C PRO A 265 -15.50 12.19 -10.21
N VAL A 266 -16.72 12.27 -9.70
CA VAL A 266 -17.41 11.17 -9.04
C VAL A 266 -18.85 11.13 -9.50
N GLY A 267 -19.37 9.93 -9.70
CA GLY A 267 -20.76 9.70 -10.05
C GLY A 267 -21.72 10.03 -8.89
N LYS A 268 -22.98 10.23 -9.21
CA LYS A 268 -24.03 10.35 -8.18
C LYS A 268 -24.37 8.99 -7.58
N LYS A 269 -24.42 7.96 -8.42
CA LYS A 269 -24.70 6.58 -8.04
C LYS A 269 -23.52 5.71 -8.44
N VAL A 270 -22.73 5.32 -7.46
CA VAL A 270 -21.47 4.56 -7.67
C VAL A 270 -21.68 3.11 -7.26
N ILE A 271 -21.26 2.19 -8.11
CA ILE A 271 -21.15 0.76 -7.78
C ILE A 271 -19.67 0.40 -7.74
N VAL A 272 -19.21 -0.15 -6.62
CA VAL A 272 -17.86 -0.67 -6.44
C VAL A 272 -17.91 -2.19 -6.54
N LEU A 273 -17.24 -2.77 -7.53
CA LEU A 273 -17.21 -4.21 -7.77
C LEU A 273 -15.97 -4.82 -7.09
N GLY A 274 -16.14 -5.45 -5.95
CA GLY A 274 -15.04 -6.09 -5.23
C GLY A 274 -15.25 -6.16 -3.72
N GLY A 275 -14.38 -6.92 -3.05
CA GLY A 275 -14.46 -7.14 -1.60
C GLY A 275 -13.08 -7.06 -0.90
N GLY A 276 -12.09 -6.42 -1.50
CA GLY A 276 -10.76 -6.15 -0.91
C GLY A 276 -10.63 -4.73 -0.36
N ASN A 277 -9.53 -4.44 0.34
CA ASN A 277 -9.30 -3.13 0.97
C ASN A 277 -9.38 -1.95 -0.01
N THR A 278 -8.86 -2.08 -1.23
CA THR A 278 -8.96 -1.04 -2.28
C THR A 278 -10.42 -0.74 -2.65
N ALA A 279 -11.29 -1.75 -2.67
CA ALA A 279 -12.72 -1.53 -2.91
C ALA A 279 -13.37 -0.76 -1.76
N MET A 280 -12.97 -1.04 -0.51
CA MET A 280 -13.46 -0.32 0.68
C MET A 280 -12.99 1.14 0.67
N ASP A 281 -11.74 1.40 0.31
CA ASP A 281 -11.22 2.75 0.14
C ASP A 281 -11.99 3.51 -0.94
N ALA A 282 -12.12 2.94 -2.14
CA ALA A 282 -12.84 3.58 -3.24
C ALA A 282 -14.32 3.87 -2.90
N ALA A 283 -14.97 3.00 -2.13
CA ALA A 283 -16.33 3.22 -1.66
C ALA A 283 -16.41 4.37 -0.63
N SER A 284 -15.52 4.37 0.37
CA SER A 284 -15.42 5.45 1.37
C SER A 284 -15.15 6.79 0.70
N GLU A 285 -14.21 6.82 -0.24
CA GLU A 285 -13.81 8.01 -0.98
C GLU A 285 -14.95 8.56 -1.84
N SER A 286 -15.70 7.66 -2.53
CA SER A 286 -16.87 8.06 -3.30
C SER A 286 -17.93 8.72 -2.43
N CYS A 287 -18.21 8.18 -1.23
CA CYS A 287 -19.08 8.81 -0.24
C CYS A 287 -18.57 10.18 0.18
N ARG A 288 -17.29 10.29 0.54
CA ARG A 288 -16.65 11.53 1.00
C ARG A 288 -16.56 12.59 -0.09
N MET A 289 -16.55 12.16 -1.36
CA MET A 289 -16.67 13.04 -2.53
C MET A 289 -18.12 13.46 -2.83
N GLY A 290 -19.10 13.02 -2.04
CA GLY A 290 -20.49 13.46 -2.12
C GLY A 290 -21.35 12.67 -3.11
N ALA A 291 -21.01 11.41 -3.40
CA ALA A 291 -21.91 10.52 -4.12
C ALA A 291 -23.23 10.33 -3.34
N GLU A 292 -24.37 10.38 -4.03
CA GLU A 292 -25.70 10.24 -3.41
C GLU A 292 -25.99 8.81 -2.95
N SER A 293 -25.40 7.83 -3.64
CA SER A 293 -25.51 6.39 -3.32
C SER A 293 -24.22 5.68 -3.72
N VAL A 294 -23.68 4.87 -2.81
CA VAL A 294 -22.52 4.01 -3.05
C VAL A 294 -22.87 2.59 -2.64
N ILE A 295 -22.71 1.63 -3.55
CA ILE A 295 -22.99 0.21 -3.33
C ILE A 295 -21.70 -0.58 -3.57
N ILE A 296 -21.24 -1.32 -2.56
CA ILE A 296 -20.19 -2.32 -2.66
C ILE A 296 -20.87 -3.63 -3.09
N ALA A 297 -20.61 -4.10 -4.30
CA ALA A 297 -21.17 -5.36 -4.81
C ALA A 297 -20.10 -6.45 -4.75
N TYR A 298 -20.41 -7.53 -4.03
CA TYR A 298 -19.48 -8.62 -3.81
C TYR A 298 -20.12 -10.00 -4.11
N ARG A 299 -19.34 -10.85 -4.78
CA ARG A 299 -19.84 -12.14 -5.31
C ARG A 299 -20.06 -13.22 -4.23
N ARG A 300 -19.56 -13.00 -3.00
CA ARG A 300 -19.71 -13.91 -1.86
C ARG A 300 -20.41 -13.22 -0.70
N GLY A 301 -20.49 -13.93 0.44
CA GLY A 301 -20.99 -13.39 1.70
C GLY A 301 -20.01 -12.45 2.40
N PRO A 302 -20.47 -11.73 3.45
CA PRO A 302 -19.62 -10.82 4.21
C PRO A 302 -18.44 -11.53 4.89
N GLU A 303 -18.62 -12.77 5.33
CA GLU A 303 -17.59 -13.58 6.00
C GLU A 303 -16.42 -14.00 5.08
N GLU A 304 -16.62 -13.88 3.76
CA GLU A 304 -15.64 -14.26 2.76
C GLU A 304 -14.96 -13.04 2.11
N MET A 305 -15.16 -11.85 2.67
CA MET A 305 -14.50 -10.64 2.19
C MET A 305 -13.00 -10.71 2.45
N GLY A 306 -12.20 -10.29 1.46
CA GLY A 306 -10.77 -10.14 1.65
C GLY A 306 -10.36 -8.83 2.31
N ALA A 307 -11.31 -7.89 2.48
CA ALA A 307 -11.07 -6.65 3.21
C ALA A 307 -11.08 -6.91 4.73
N TYR A 308 -10.26 -6.17 5.45
CA TYR A 308 -10.30 -6.16 6.91
C TYR A 308 -11.65 -5.62 7.41
N SER A 309 -12.14 -6.16 8.52
CA SER A 309 -13.44 -5.80 9.09
C SER A 309 -13.56 -4.29 9.38
N PHE A 310 -12.50 -3.69 9.93
CA PHE A 310 -12.47 -2.27 10.23
C PHE A 310 -12.49 -1.38 8.96
N GLU A 311 -11.96 -1.83 7.82
CA GLU A 311 -12.04 -1.11 6.54
C GLU A 311 -13.46 -1.16 5.99
N PHE A 312 -14.13 -2.30 6.08
CA PHE A 312 -15.52 -2.42 5.69
C PHE A 312 -16.43 -1.57 6.60
N ASP A 313 -16.19 -1.57 7.91
CA ASP A 313 -16.90 -0.71 8.85
C ASP A 313 -16.71 0.78 8.55
N LEU A 314 -15.50 1.18 8.15
CA LEU A 314 -15.23 2.56 7.74
C LEU A 314 -16.01 2.94 6.49
N ALA A 315 -16.09 2.04 5.49
CA ALA A 315 -16.90 2.25 4.29
C ALA A 315 -18.39 2.40 4.62
N LYS A 316 -18.93 1.54 5.50
CA LYS A 316 -20.33 1.67 5.99
C LYS A 316 -20.55 2.98 6.75
N LYS A 317 -19.66 3.36 7.65
CA LYS A 317 -19.72 4.63 8.40
C LYS A 317 -19.66 5.84 7.47
N SER A 318 -18.96 5.73 6.34
CA SER A 318 -18.94 6.79 5.31
C SER A 318 -20.25 6.87 4.50
N GLY A 319 -21.15 5.89 4.61
CA GLY A 319 -22.45 5.86 3.96
C GLY A 319 -22.61 4.81 2.85
N ALA A 320 -21.58 3.99 2.59
CA ALA A 320 -21.67 2.90 1.61
C ALA A 320 -22.59 1.78 2.08
N LYS A 321 -23.33 1.19 1.14
CA LYS A 321 -24.15 -0.01 1.35
C LYS A 321 -23.46 -1.22 0.73
N ALA A 322 -23.75 -2.41 1.23
CA ALA A 322 -23.22 -3.65 0.66
C ALA A 322 -24.34 -4.48 0.00
N LEU A 323 -24.01 -5.06 -1.14
CA LEU A 323 -24.83 -6.01 -1.89
C LEU A 323 -24.01 -7.29 -2.05
N PHE A 324 -24.34 -8.30 -1.25
CA PHE A 324 -23.63 -9.57 -1.22
C PHE A 324 -24.27 -10.63 -2.11
N ASN A 325 -23.50 -11.65 -2.43
CA ASN A 325 -23.91 -12.81 -3.23
C ASN A 325 -24.45 -12.42 -4.60
N VAL A 326 -23.76 -11.49 -5.28
CA VAL A 326 -24.10 -11.03 -6.63
C VAL A 326 -22.87 -11.02 -7.53
N THR A 327 -23.02 -11.53 -8.74
CA THR A 327 -21.97 -11.47 -9.78
C THR A 327 -22.42 -10.49 -10.86
N PRO A 328 -21.60 -9.50 -11.23
CA PRO A 328 -21.88 -8.67 -12.40
C PRO A 328 -21.76 -9.51 -13.67
N ILE A 329 -22.70 -9.38 -14.59
CA ILE A 329 -22.71 -10.08 -15.87
C ILE A 329 -22.67 -9.15 -17.07
N GLU A 330 -22.99 -7.87 -16.88
CA GLU A 330 -22.91 -6.85 -17.93
C GLU A 330 -22.93 -5.44 -17.31
N VAL A 331 -22.13 -4.53 -17.84
CA VAL A 331 -22.25 -3.10 -17.59
C VAL A 331 -23.16 -2.49 -18.65
N MET A 332 -24.31 -1.97 -18.22
CA MET A 332 -25.38 -1.45 -19.05
C MET A 332 -25.09 -0.03 -19.56
N GLY A 333 -25.70 0.33 -20.67
CA GLY A 333 -25.61 1.65 -21.29
C GLY A 333 -25.12 1.59 -22.73
N ASP A 334 -25.19 2.69 -23.46
CA ASP A 334 -24.65 2.80 -24.82
C ASP A 334 -23.16 3.24 -24.77
N LYS A 335 -22.91 4.54 -24.69
CA LYS A 335 -21.53 5.09 -24.58
C LYS A 335 -21.05 5.23 -23.14
N ALA A 336 -21.96 5.54 -22.23
CA ALA A 336 -21.69 5.70 -20.80
C ALA A 336 -22.50 4.70 -19.99
N VAL A 337 -21.99 4.36 -18.81
CA VAL A 337 -22.66 3.45 -17.89
C VAL A 337 -23.97 4.04 -17.38
N THR A 338 -25.02 3.20 -17.35
CA THR A 338 -26.33 3.53 -16.79
C THR A 338 -26.79 2.56 -15.72
N GLY A 339 -26.06 1.47 -15.52
CA GLY A 339 -26.31 0.46 -14.51
C GLY A 339 -25.42 -0.75 -14.68
N VAL A 340 -25.51 -1.68 -13.73
CA VAL A 340 -24.88 -2.99 -13.81
C VAL A 340 -25.94 -4.06 -13.69
N LYS A 341 -25.92 -5.01 -14.62
CA LYS A 341 -26.74 -6.22 -14.56
C LYS A 341 -26.04 -7.27 -13.74
N PHE A 342 -26.70 -7.73 -12.71
CA PHE A 342 -26.22 -8.76 -11.79
C PHE A 342 -27.04 -10.03 -11.90
N ILE A 343 -26.42 -11.14 -11.49
CA ILE A 343 -27.10 -12.39 -11.16
C ILE A 343 -26.83 -12.72 -9.69
N ARG A 344 -27.85 -13.24 -8.98
CA ARG A 344 -27.66 -13.67 -7.59
C ARG A 344 -26.91 -14.99 -7.54
N ASN A 345 -26.14 -15.15 -6.48
CA ASN A 345 -25.36 -16.35 -6.21
C ASN A 345 -25.87 -17.06 -4.96
N LYS A 346 -25.60 -18.35 -4.87
CA LYS A 346 -25.58 -19.12 -3.63
C LYS A 346 -24.21 -19.71 -3.42
N ALA A 347 -23.77 -19.75 -2.16
CA ALA A 347 -22.57 -20.51 -1.81
C ALA A 347 -22.89 -22.01 -1.79
N ALA A 348 -22.12 -22.80 -2.52
CA ALA A 348 -22.23 -24.25 -2.53
C ALA A 348 -20.82 -24.85 -2.47
N TYR A 349 -20.48 -25.47 -1.34
CA TYR A 349 -19.21 -26.20 -1.13
C TYR A 349 -17.95 -25.40 -1.53
N GLY A 350 -17.88 -24.12 -1.14
CA GLY A 350 -16.76 -23.23 -1.47
C GLY A 350 -16.73 -22.73 -2.93
N LYS A 351 -17.75 -23.09 -3.74
CA LYS A 351 -17.96 -22.58 -5.09
C LYS A 351 -19.10 -21.57 -5.11
N ILE A 352 -19.06 -20.70 -6.09
CA ILE A 352 -20.14 -19.73 -6.36
C ILE A 352 -20.99 -20.33 -7.49
N GLU A 353 -22.28 -20.50 -7.23
CA GLU A 353 -23.24 -20.94 -8.22
C GLU A 353 -24.26 -19.83 -8.48
N ALA A 354 -24.42 -19.48 -9.75
CA ALA A 354 -25.43 -18.53 -10.16
C ALA A 354 -26.84 -19.12 -10.03
N ILE A 355 -27.78 -18.33 -9.54
CA ILE A 355 -29.21 -18.71 -9.47
C ILE A 355 -29.86 -18.25 -10.77
N SER A 356 -30.16 -19.20 -11.65
CA SER A 356 -30.81 -18.92 -12.95
C SER A 356 -32.15 -18.19 -12.77
N GLY A 357 -32.38 -17.16 -13.58
CA GLY A 357 -33.62 -16.36 -13.55
C GLY A 357 -33.66 -15.32 -12.41
N SER A 358 -32.52 -15.10 -11.72
CA SER A 358 -32.39 -14.11 -10.64
C SER A 358 -31.73 -12.81 -11.07
N GLU A 359 -31.62 -12.59 -12.38
CA GLU A 359 -30.97 -11.41 -12.94
C GLU A 359 -31.74 -10.14 -12.57
N PHE A 360 -31.03 -9.08 -12.28
CA PHE A 360 -31.60 -7.76 -12.00
C PHE A 360 -30.59 -6.67 -12.39
N VAL A 361 -31.08 -5.44 -12.54
CA VAL A 361 -30.24 -4.27 -12.86
C VAL A 361 -30.22 -3.33 -11.67
N GLU A 362 -29.01 -2.92 -11.27
CA GLU A 362 -28.80 -1.84 -10.32
C GLU A 362 -28.36 -0.59 -11.08
N PRO A 363 -29.11 0.52 -11.02
CA PRO A 363 -28.80 1.73 -11.78
C PRO A 363 -27.61 2.48 -11.16
N CYS A 364 -26.66 2.90 -12.02
CA CYS A 364 -25.53 3.73 -11.61
C CYS A 364 -25.03 4.57 -12.79
N ASP A 365 -24.23 5.59 -12.48
CA ASP A 365 -23.55 6.44 -13.45
C ASP A 365 -22.01 6.35 -13.31
N MET A 366 -21.52 5.52 -12.38
CA MET A 366 -20.11 5.18 -12.22
C MET A 366 -19.93 3.76 -11.68
N VAL A 367 -18.96 3.04 -12.22
CA VAL A 367 -18.53 1.72 -11.76
C VAL A 367 -17.04 1.76 -11.42
N LEU A 368 -16.68 1.32 -10.22
CA LEU A 368 -15.29 1.20 -9.77
C LEU A 368 -14.93 -0.29 -9.64
N LEU A 369 -13.89 -0.72 -10.38
CA LEU A 369 -13.44 -2.10 -10.39
C LEU A 369 -12.42 -2.33 -9.26
N GLY A 370 -12.84 -2.90 -8.14
CA GLY A 370 -12.01 -3.31 -7.00
C GLY A 370 -11.56 -4.78 -7.10
N THR A 371 -11.10 -5.20 -8.27
CA THR A 371 -10.91 -6.60 -8.69
C THR A 371 -9.48 -7.12 -8.53
N GLY A 372 -8.63 -6.35 -7.82
CA GLY A 372 -7.22 -6.63 -7.65
C GLY A 372 -6.35 -5.99 -8.72
N GLN A 373 -5.04 -6.20 -8.62
CA GLN A 373 -4.03 -5.59 -9.49
C GLN A 373 -3.39 -6.63 -10.41
N GLY A 374 -3.16 -6.24 -11.66
CA GLY A 374 -2.44 -7.04 -12.64
C GLY A 374 -0.96 -7.19 -12.30
N LYS A 375 -0.34 -8.26 -12.78
CA LYS A 375 1.12 -8.45 -12.69
C LYS A 375 1.79 -7.78 -13.90
N GLN A 376 2.98 -7.25 -13.72
CA GLN A 376 3.72 -6.58 -14.79
C GLN A 376 4.56 -7.59 -15.62
N VAL A 377 3.91 -8.65 -16.10
CA VAL A 377 4.56 -9.79 -16.78
C VAL A 377 5.36 -9.35 -18.01
N GLU A 378 4.74 -8.53 -18.87
CA GLU A 378 5.37 -8.06 -20.12
C GLU A 378 6.69 -7.32 -19.87
N LEU A 379 6.75 -6.52 -18.80
CA LEU A 379 7.98 -5.84 -18.38
C LEU A 379 9.01 -6.83 -17.82
N LEU A 380 8.57 -7.74 -16.96
CA LEU A 380 9.45 -8.68 -16.27
C LEU A 380 10.07 -9.70 -17.24
N GLU A 381 9.37 -10.07 -18.31
CA GLU A 381 9.89 -10.93 -19.38
C GLU A 381 11.02 -10.28 -20.20
N GLN A 382 11.17 -8.94 -20.12
CA GLN A 382 12.29 -8.26 -20.75
C GLN A 382 13.63 -8.47 -20.02
N ILE A 383 13.60 -8.95 -18.78
CA ILE A 383 14.79 -9.25 -17.98
C ILE A 383 15.35 -10.61 -18.40
N SER A 384 16.61 -10.65 -18.88
CA SER A 384 17.24 -11.89 -19.32
C SER A 384 17.45 -12.87 -18.18
N GLY A 385 17.04 -14.13 -18.39
CA GLY A 385 17.28 -15.22 -17.46
C GLY A 385 16.45 -15.18 -16.18
N VAL A 386 15.51 -14.27 -16.05
CA VAL A 386 14.58 -14.24 -14.90
C VAL A 386 13.52 -15.33 -15.08
N LYS A 387 13.31 -16.13 -14.02
CA LYS A 387 12.26 -17.12 -13.96
C LYS A 387 11.00 -16.50 -13.38
N LEU A 388 9.90 -16.61 -14.08
CA LEU A 388 8.56 -16.23 -13.60
C LEU A 388 7.84 -17.46 -13.05
N GLU A 389 7.02 -17.23 -12.04
CA GLU A 389 6.18 -18.28 -11.47
C GLU A 389 4.87 -18.35 -12.26
N HIS A 390 4.69 -19.44 -13.00
CA HIS A 390 3.47 -19.72 -13.76
C HIS A 390 2.73 -20.88 -13.11
N LYS A 391 1.74 -20.62 -12.31
CA LYS A 391 0.86 -21.63 -11.75
C LYS A 391 -0.42 -21.67 -12.58
N SER A 392 -0.57 -22.71 -13.38
CA SER A 392 -1.70 -22.87 -14.31
C SER A 392 -3.09 -22.91 -13.65
N ARG A 393 -3.18 -23.01 -12.33
CA ARG A 393 -4.44 -23.17 -11.58
C ARG A 393 -4.85 -21.93 -10.77
N ILE A 394 -3.96 -20.99 -10.53
CA ILE A 394 -4.22 -19.79 -9.72
C ILE A 394 -3.73 -18.60 -10.53
N LEU A 395 -4.65 -17.80 -11.06
CA LEU A 395 -4.33 -16.61 -11.85
C LEU A 395 -3.47 -15.60 -11.07
N ASP A 396 -3.68 -15.52 -9.76
CA ASP A 396 -3.03 -14.56 -8.88
C ASP A 396 -1.52 -14.81 -8.72
N ASP A 397 -1.06 -16.05 -8.96
CA ASP A 397 0.35 -16.43 -8.86
C ASP A 397 1.12 -16.22 -10.17
N ARG A 398 0.45 -15.88 -11.27
CA ARG A 398 1.12 -15.63 -12.54
C ARG A 398 1.90 -14.33 -12.52
N GLY A 399 3.12 -14.37 -13.03
CA GLY A 399 3.95 -13.20 -13.25
C GLY A 399 4.60 -12.61 -12.00
N ARG A 400 4.60 -13.29 -10.86
CA ARG A 400 5.44 -12.92 -9.72
C ARG A 400 6.88 -13.35 -9.97
N LEU A 401 7.83 -12.51 -9.54
CA LEU A 401 9.24 -12.88 -9.59
C LEU A 401 9.55 -13.98 -8.57
N VAL A 402 10.25 -15.02 -9.03
CA VAL A 402 10.75 -16.11 -8.17
C VAL A 402 12.13 -15.73 -7.65
N VAL A 403 12.29 -15.70 -6.34
CA VAL A 403 13.54 -15.40 -5.65
C VAL A 403 13.89 -16.49 -4.64
N ASN A 404 15.19 -16.57 -4.30
CA ASN A 404 15.68 -17.44 -3.22
C ASN A 404 15.55 -16.76 -1.84
N GLU A 405 16.09 -17.39 -0.78
CA GLU A 405 16.09 -16.87 0.59
C GLU A 405 16.84 -15.55 0.77
N HIS A 406 17.69 -15.16 -0.19
CA HIS A 406 18.40 -13.88 -0.26
C HIS A 406 17.72 -12.85 -1.15
N PHE A 407 16.49 -13.11 -1.57
CA PHE A 407 15.73 -12.29 -2.52
C PHE A 407 16.42 -12.11 -3.88
N GLN A 408 17.32 -13.02 -4.25
CA GLN A 408 18.02 -13.08 -5.55
C GLN A 408 17.21 -13.92 -6.53
N THR A 409 17.07 -13.44 -7.77
CA THR A 409 16.45 -14.18 -8.85
C THR A 409 17.39 -15.25 -9.42
N ASN A 410 16.94 -16.01 -10.40
CA ASN A 410 17.81 -16.95 -11.14
C ASN A 410 18.85 -16.24 -12.04
N ASN A 411 18.72 -14.93 -12.30
CA ASN A 411 19.82 -14.11 -12.81
C ASN A 411 20.55 -13.50 -11.61
N PRO A 412 21.82 -13.86 -11.36
CA PRO A 412 22.53 -13.51 -10.12
C PRO A 412 22.69 -12.00 -9.90
N LYS A 413 22.55 -11.17 -10.94
CA LYS A 413 22.66 -9.72 -10.86
C LYS A 413 21.36 -9.04 -10.39
N TYR A 414 20.22 -9.77 -10.40
CA TYR A 414 18.90 -9.23 -10.11
C TYR A 414 18.36 -9.73 -8.78
N PHE A 415 17.86 -8.78 -7.99
CA PHE A 415 17.18 -9.00 -6.73
C PHE A 415 15.79 -8.35 -6.78
N ALA A 416 14.86 -8.85 -6.03
CA ALA A 416 13.50 -8.29 -6.03
C ALA A 416 12.82 -8.48 -4.68
N ALA A 417 11.93 -7.55 -4.31
CA ALA A 417 11.07 -7.66 -3.13
C ALA A 417 9.78 -6.85 -3.28
N GLY A 418 8.90 -6.97 -2.29
CA GLY A 418 7.59 -6.35 -2.28
C GLY A 418 6.62 -7.02 -3.25
N ASP A 419 5.61 -6.31 -3.71
CA ASP A 419 4.44 -6.90 -4.38
C ASP A 419 4.78 -7.62 -5.69
N ALA A 420 5.87 -7.28 -6.35
CA ALA A 420 6.37 -8.01 -7.52
C ALA A 420 6.79 -9.46 -7.18
N VAL A 421 7.09 -9.76 -5.92
CA VAL A 421 7.48 -11.07 -5.40
C VAL A 421 6.35 -11.71 -4.60
N ASN A 422 5.79 -11.01 -3.61
CA ASN A 422 4.79 -11.56 -2.69
C ASN A 422 3.36 -11.54 -3.23
N GLY A 423 3.09 -10.77 -4.29
CA GLY A 423 1.78 -10.72 -4.95
C GLY A 423 0.83 -9.64 -4.42
N GLY A 424 1.29 -8.80 -3.50
CA GLY A 424 0.56 -7.70 -2.91
C GLY A 424 0.15 -8.00 -1.46
N VAL A 425 0.87 -7.38 -0.53
CA VAL A 425 0.65 -7.45 0.91
C VAL A 425 0.75 -6.03 1.46
N GLU A 426 1.22 -5.84 2.69
CA GLU A 426 1.28 -4.53 3.32
C GLU A 426 2.61 -3.79 3.03
N VAL A 427 2.60 -2.46 3.18
CA VAL A 427 3.80 -1.61 3.06
C VAL A 427 4.95 -2.12 3.94
N VAL A 428 4.63 -2.54 5.15
CA VAL A 428 5.62 -3.06 6.11
C VAL A 428 6.26 -4.37 5.64
N ASN A 429 5.55 -5.22 4.92
CA ASN A 429 6.12 -6.44 4.33
C ASN A 429 7.12 -6.10 3.22
N ALA A 430 6.75 -5.17 2.34
CA ALA A 430 7.66 -4.70 1.29
C ALA A 430 8.96 -4.10 1.87
N ALA A 431 8.85 -3.33 2.97
CA ALA A 431 10.00 -2.80 3.68
C ALA A 431 10.89 -3.89 4.31
N ALA A 432 10.27 -4.89 4.96
CA ALA A 432 10.98 -6.01 5.59
C ALA A 432 11.75 -6.87 4.57
N GLU A 433 11.07 -7.22 3.46
CA GLU A 433 11.65 -8.00 2.37
C GLU A 433 12.81 -7.24 1.71
N ALA A 434 12.64 -5.95 1.45
CA ALA A 434 13.65 -5.11 0.80
C ALA A 434 14.92 -4.97 1.65
N LYS A 435 14.81 -4.91 2.97
CA LYS A 435 15.99 -4.94 3.86
C LYS A 435 16.75 -6.26 3.72
N LYS A 436 16.05 -7.39 3.71
CA LYS A 436 16.67 -8.71 3.51
C LYS A 436 17.33 -8.80 2.12
N ALA A 437 16.67 -8.30 1.09
CA ALA A 437 17.23 -8.23 -0.26
C ALA A 437 18.51 -7.38 -0.32
N ALA A 438 18.56 -6.25 0.37
CA ALA A 438 19.74 -5.40 0.45
C ALA A 438 20.94 -6.14 1.06
N HIS A 439 20.72 -6.92 2.11
CA HIS A 439 21.76 -7.81 2.67
C HIS A 439 22.16 -8.92 1.70
N GLY A 440 21.21 -9.47 0.92
CA GLY A 440 21.48 -10.43 -0.16
C GLY A 440 22.39 -9.83 -1.24
N ILE A 441 22.12 -8.59 -1.65
CA ILE A 441 22.95 -7.83 -2.60
C ILE A 441 24.37 -7.62 -2.03
N ASP A 442 24.48 -7.18 -0.78
CA ASP A 442 25.79 -6.96 -0.12
C ASP A 442 26.61 -8.25 -0.07
N GLN A 443 25.99 -9.38 0.27
CA GLN A 443 26.66 -10.70 0.26
C GLN A 443 27.10 -11.12 -1.14
N TYR A 444 26.29 -10.85 -2.15
CA TYR A 444 26.64 -11.13 -3.56
C TYR A 444 27.85 -10.31 -4.03
N LEU A 445 27.92 -9.04 -3.66
CA LEU A 445 28.96 -8.11 -4.08
C LEU A 445 30.30 -8.29 -3.32
N LYS A 446 30.31 -9.02 -2.23
CA LYS A 446 31.51 -9.37 -1.45
C LYS A 446 32.22 -10.65 -1.94
N LYS A 447 31.56 -11.40 -2.82
CA LYS A 447 32.14 -12.59 -3.50
C LYS A 447 33.02 -12.16 -4.67
#